data_388c524ccc58df7d6cc13e93609a22cd
#
_entry.id   388c524ccc58df7d6cc13e93609a22cd
#
_cell.length_a   1.000
_cell.length_b   1.000
_cell.length_c   1.000
_cell.angle_alpha   90.00
_cell.angle_beta   90.00
_cell.angle_gamma   90.00
#
_symmetry.space_group_name_H-M   'P 1'
#
loop_
_entity.id
_entity.type
_entity.pdbx_description
1 polymer ?
#
loop_
_entity_poly.entity_id
_entity_poly.type
_entity_poly.pdbx_seq_one_letter_code
_entity_poly.pdbx_strand_id
1 'polypeptide(L)'
;MDALNRSITERLRREGLAGDHDWYPGRPVMMTRNDYQLGLMNGDVGLTLPHPDGLRVAFQLPDGRIKWVLPSRLDSADTVYAMTVHKAQGSEFGHTLLVLPDHPHPLLTRELIYTAVTRAXXAFTLIEHGPPTVLADAVRRRTWRASGLWQKLNR
;
A
#
# COMPACT_ATOMS: atom_id res chain seq x y z
N MET A 1 1.19 -0.30 10.39
CA MET A 1 0.31 -0.58 9.22
C MET A 1 -0.47 -1.87 9.41
N ASP A 2 0.14 -2.91 9.96
CA ASP A 2 -0.53 -4.20 10.18
C ASP A 2 -1.73 -4.09 11.11
N ALA A 3 -1.64 -3.23 12.15
CA ALA A 3 -2.76 -2.98 13.06
C ALA A 3 -3.97 -2.38 12.33
N LEU A 4 -3.73 -1.48 11.37
CA LEU A 4 -4.82 -0.88 10.59
C LEU A 4 -5.46 -1.93 9.67
N ASN A 5 -4.65 -2.76 9.00
CA ASN A 5 -5.18 -3.83 8.15
C ASN A 5 -5.99 -4.84 8.97
N ARG A 6 -5.52 -5.19 10.18
CA ARG A 6 -6.29 -6.07 11.07
C ARG A 6 -7.61 -5.42 11.49
N SER A 7 -7.57 -4.15 11.88
CA SER A 7 -8.77 -3.42 12.30
C SER A 7 -9.82 -3.36 11.18
N ILE A 8 -9.37 -3.11 9.95
CA ILE A 8 -10.27 -3.10 8.78
C ILE A 8 -10.88 -4.50 8.58
N THR A 9 -10.04 -5.55 8.62
CA THR A 9 -10.52 -6.93 8.46
C THR A 9 -11.57 -7.28 9.52
N GLU A 10 -11.30 -6.92 10.79
CA GLU A 10 -12.24 -7.19 11.89
C GLU A 10 -13.57 -6.45 11.69
N ARG A 11 -13.49 -5.20 11.21
CA ARG A 11 -14.70 -4.42 10.92
C ARG A 11 -15.52 -5.08 9.81
N LEU A 12 -14.85 -5.50 8.73
CA LEU A 12 -15.50 -6.16 7.60
C LEU A 12 -16.14 -7.50 8.03
N ARG A 13 -15.47 -8.24 8.92
CA ARG A 13 -16.04 -9.48 9.48
C ARG A 13 -17.32 -9.20 10.27
N ARG A 14 -17.30 -8.19 11.13
CA ARG A 14 -18.48 -7.82 11.91
C ARG A 14 -19.66 -7.39 11.04
N GLU A 15 -19.38 -6.84 9.87
CA GLU A 15 -20.39 -6.43 8.90
C GLU A 15 -20.79 -7.55 7.92
N GLY A 16 -20.20 -8.75 8.07
CA GLY A 16 -20.51 -9.88 7.19
C GLY A 16 -19.90 -9.76 5.79
N LEU A 17 -18.95 -8.86 5.60
CA LEU A 17 -18.33 -8.62 4.30
C LEU A 17 -17.02 -9.40 4.12
N ALA A 18 -16.44 -9.88 5.21
CA ALA A 18 -15.25 -10.75 5.16
C ALA A 18 -15.57 -12.05 5.92
N GLY A 19 -15.10 -13.17 5.38
CA GLY A 19 -15.29 -14.47 6.02
C GLY A 19 -14.33 -14.67 7.19
N ASP A 20 -14.60 -15.74 7.97
CA ASP A 20 -13.82 -16.07 9.16
C ASP A 20 -12.48 -16.74 8.82
N HIS A 21 -12.33 -17.23 7.60
CA HIS A 21 -11.10 -17.86 7.15
C HIS A 21 -10.08 -16.81 6.70
N ASP A 22 -8.81 -17.22 6.63
CA ASP A 22 -7.74 -16.33 6.16
C ASP A 22 -7.95 -15.87 4.72
N TRP A 23 -8.50 -16.74 3.88
CA TRP A 23 -8.81 -16.41 2.49
C TRP A 23 -10.32 -16.28 2.32
N TYR A 24 -10.76 -15.13 1.83
CA TYR A 24 -12.17 -14.81 1.62
C TYR A 24 -12.30 -13.90 0.38
N PRO A 25 -13.44 -13.94 -0.30
CA PRO A 25 -13.67 -13.04 -1.44
C PRO A 25 -13.54 -11.58 -1.04
N GLY A 26 -12.84 -10.80 -1.84
CA GLY A 26 -12.61 -9.38 -1.58
C GLY A 26 -11.37 -9.07 -0.77
N ARG A 27 -10.62 -10.08 -0.30
CA ARG A 27 -9.36 -9.81 0.42
C ARG A 27 -8.30 -9.31 -0.57
N PRO A 28 -7.80 -8.08 -0.39
CA PRO A 28 -6.66 -7.61 -1.19
C PRO A 28 -5.36 -8.06 -0.54
N VAL A 29 -4.40 -8.48 -1.35
CA VAL A 29 -3.08 -8.91 -0.85
C VAL A 29 -1.97 -8.26 -1.66
N MET A 30 -0.82 -8.08 -1.02
CA MET A 30 0.38 -7.56 -1.67
C MET A 30 1.52 -8.55 -1.45
N MET A 31 2.25 -8.87 -2.52
CA MET A 31 3.44 -9.70 -2.42
C MET A 31 4.51 -8.96 -1.62
N THR A 32 5.10 -9.65 -0.64
CA THR A 32 6.14 -9.06 0.23
C THR A 32 7.55 -9.42 -0.19
N ARG A 33 7.69 -10.28 -1.20
CA ARG A 33 8.96 -10.62 -1.84
C ARG A 33 8.70 -11.15 -3.25
N ASN A 34 9.75 -11.21 -4.05
CA ASN A 34 9.66 -11.75 -5.40
C ASN A 34 9.42 -13.26 -5.36
N ASP A 35 8.53 -13.73 -6.22
CA ASP A 35 8.31 -15.14 -6.46
C ASP A 35 8.48 -15.40 -7.96
N TYR A 36 9.68 -15.87 -8.32
CA TYR A 36 10.04 -16.05 -9.73
C TYR A 36 9.30 -17.24 -10.36
N GLN A 37 8.89 -18.23 -9.57
CA GLN A 37 8.12 -19.36 -10.08
C GLN A 37 6.71 -18.91 -10.50
N LEU A 38 6.12 -18.01 -9.72
CA LEU A 38 4.81 -17.45 -10.06
C LEU A 38 4.93 -16.24 -11.00
N GLY A 39 6.13 -15.68 -11.16
CA GLY A 39 6.33 -14.47 -11.95
C GLY A 39 5.72 -13.24 -11.29
N LEU A 40 5.67 -13.24 -9.95
CA LEU A 40 5.15 -12.13 -9.16
C LEU A 40 6.28 -11.44 -8.42
N MET A 41 6.20 -10.12 -8.35
CA MET A 41 7.24 -9.30 -7.74
C MET A 41 6.77 -8.70 -6.43
N ASN A 42 7.73 -8.37 -5.58
CA ASN A 42 7.46 -7.61 -4.36
C ASN A 42 6.69 -6.33 -4.71
N GLY A 43 5.56 -6.12 -4.04
CA GLY A 43 4.69 -4.98 -4.29
C GLY A 43 3.52 -5.26 -5.22
N ASP A 44 3.52 -6.40 -5.93
CA ASP A 44 2.36 -6.76 -6.78
C ASP A 44 1.13 -6.95 -5.89
N VAL A 45 0.02 -6.35 -6.32
CA VAL A 45 -1.25 -6.40 -5.58
C VAL A 45 -2.22 -7.30 -6.32
N GLY A 46 -2.86 -8.19 -5.56
CA GLY A 46 -3.90 -9.08 -6.07
C GLY A 46 -5.17 -8.98 -5.27
N LEU A 47 -6.27 -9.40 -5.86
CA LEU A 47 -7.58 -9.42 -5.22
C LEU A 47 -8.12 -10.84 -5.20
N THR A 48 -8.52 -11.30 -4.01
CA THR A 48 -9.11 -12.64 -3.86
C THR A 48 -10.55 -12.63 -4.38
N LEU A 49 -10.84 -13.49 -5.33
CA LEU A 49 -12.14 -13.51 -6.00
C LEU A 49 -12.67 -14.94 -6.14
N PRO A 50 -14.00 -15.12 -6.20
CA PRO A 50 -14.56 -16.41 -6.60
C PRO A 50 -14.15 -16.76 -8.02
N HIS A 51 -13.88 -18.03 -8.26
CA HIS A 51 -13.52 -18.58 -9.56
C HIS A 51 -14.27 -19.90 -9.70
N PRO A 52 -14.55 -20.40 -10.94
CA PRO A 52 -15.25 -21.67 -11.10
C PRO A 52 -14.60 -22.84 -10.34
N ASP A 53 -13.29 -22.82 -10.17
CA ASP A 53 -12.55 -23.87 -9.48
C ASP A 53 -12.24 -23.54 -8.00
N GLY A 54 -13.01 -22.62 -7.37
CA GLY A 54 -12.80 -22.19 -6.00
C GLY A 54 -12.16 -20.82 -5.94
N LEU A 55 -11.73 -20.38 -4.75
CA LEU A 55 -11.10 -19.06 -4.59
C LEU A 55 -9.78 -18.99 -5.34
N ARG A 56 -9.54 -17.86 -5.99
CA ARG A 56 -8.26 -17.53 -6.63
C ARG A 56 -7.89 -16.11 -6.32
N VAL A 57 -6.61 -15.79 -6.40
CA VAL A 57 -6.13 -14.42 -6.31
C VAL A 57 -5.81 -13.96 -7.73
N ALA A 58 -6.44 -12.86 -8.13
CA ALA A 58 -6.27 -12.26 -9.45
C ALA A 58 -5.22 -11.16 -9.37
N PHE A 59 -4.12 -11.32 -10.09
CA PHE A 59 -3.07 -10.30 -10.23
C PHE A 59 -3.11 -9.75 -11.66
N GLN A 60 -3.11 -8.43 -11.78
CA GLN A 60 -3.00 -7.81 -13.10
C GLN A 60 -1.53 -7.70 -13.48
N LEU A 61 -1.16 -8.30 -14.60
CA LEU A 61 0.19 -8.27 -15.12
C LEU A 61 0.45 -6.97 -15.90
N PRO A 62 1.73 -6.60 -16.10
CA PRO A 62 2.04 -5.35 -16.84
C PRO A 62 1.47 -5.29 -18.26
N ASP A 63 1.23 -6.45 -18.88
CA ASP A 63 0.63 -6.52 -20.23
C ASP A 63 -0.90 -6.47 -20.19
N GLY A 64 -1.50 -6.26 -19.02
CA GLY A 64 -2.94 -6.15 -18.83
C GLY A 64 -3.67 -7.47 -18.62
N ARG A 65 -2.99 -8.60 -18.81
CA ARG A 65 -3.61 -9.91 -18.57
C ARG A 65 -3.80 -10.13 -17.07
N ILE A 66 -4.76 -10.99 -16.73
CA ILE A 66 -5.01 -11.38 -15.34
C ILE A 66 -4.39 -12.76 -15.11
N LYS A 67 -3.57 -12.83 -14.09
CA LYS A 67 -2.98 -14.09 -13.62
C LYS A 67 -3.77 -14.56 -12.40
N TRP A 68 -4.30 -15.77 -12.49
CA TRP A 68 -5.08 -16.40 -11.41
C TRP A 68 -4.17 -17.35 -10.65
N VAL A 69 -4.08 -17.18 -9.34
CA VAL A 69 -3.17 -17.95 -8.49
C VAL A 69 -3.95 -18.58 -7.34
N LEU A 70 -3.66 -19.85 -7.05
CA LEU A 70 -4.21 -20.54 -5.86
C LEU A 70 -3.73 -19.82 -4.59
N PRO A 71 -4.63 -19.51 -3.65
CA PRO A 71 -4.20 -18.91 -2.37
C PRO A 71 -3.11 -19.72 -1.66
N SER A 72 -3.19 -21.05 -1.72
CA SER A 72 -2.22 -21.93 -1.06
C SER A 72 -0.80 -21.80 -1.62
N ARG A 73 -0.62 -21.18 -2.80
CA ARG A 73 0.69 -20.96 -3.39
C ARG A 73 1.30 -19.62 -2.99
N LEU A 74 0.56 -18.79 -2.25
CA LEU A 74 1.00 -17.44 -1.88
C LEU A 74 1.51 -17.44 -0.43
N ASP A 75 2.78 -17.83 -0.26
CA ASP A 75 3.41 -17.88 1.07
C ASP A 75 3.88 -16.51 1.55
N SER A 76 4.02 -15.55 0.63
CA SER A 76 4.60 -14.23 0.93
C SER A 76 3.67 -13.11 0.48
N ALA A 77 2.40 -13.20 0.92
CA ALA A 77 1.39 -12.18 0.60
C ALA A 77 0.70 -11.72 1.89
N ASP A 78 0.65 -10.42 2.09
CA ASP A 78 0.01 -9.80 3.26
C ASP A 78 -1.26 -9.08 2.84
N THR A 79 -2.24 -9.03 3.74
CA THR A 79 -3.46 -8.22 3.54
C THR A 79 -3.09 -6.75 3.36
N VAL A 80 -3.68 -6.08 2.34
CA VAL A 80 -3.31 -4.70 2.01
C VAL A 80 -4.53 -3.80 1.76
N TYR A 81 -5.42 -3.71 2.73
CA TYR A 81 -6.45 -2.66 2.69
C TYR A 81 -5.82 -1.27 2.79
N ALA A 82 -4.70 -1.19 3.51
CA ALA A 82 -3.93 0.04 3.68
C ALA A 82 -2.44 -0.28 3.60
N MET A 83 -1.66 0.67 3.07
CA MET A 83 -0.22 0.51 2.93
C MET A 83 0.49 1.84 3.25
N THR A 84 1.79 1.77 3.51
CA THR A 84 2.57 2.98 3.68
C THR A 84 2.77 3.70 2.34
N VAL A 85 3.03 5.00 2.40
CA VAL A 85 3.33 5.78 1.19
C VAL A 85 4.55 5.20 0.46
N HIS A 86 5.53 4.69 1.21
CA HIS A 86 6.72 4.07 0.61
C HIS A 86 6.36 2.82 -0.19
N LYS A 87 5.48 1.97 0.33
CA LYS A 87 5.03 0.76 -0.38
C LYS A 87 4.19 1.10 -1.62
N ALA A 88 3.54 2.26 -1.62
CA ALA A 88 2.73 2.72 -2.76
C ALA A 88 3.57 3.35 -3.88
N GLN A 89 4.88 3.51 -3.69
CA GLN A 89 5.74 4.09 -4.73
C GLN A 89 5.72 3.21 -5.99
N GLY A 90 5.53 3.85 -7.14
CA GLY A 90 5.41 3.16 -8.42
C GLY A 90 3.99 2.76 -8.79
N SER A 91 3.04 2.81 -7.84
CA SER A 91 1.63 2.51 -8.10
C SER A 91 0.84 3.80 -8.30
N GLU A 92 -0.28 3.69 -9.03
CA GLU A 92 -1.23 4.79 -9.21
C GLU A 92 -2.63 4.28 -8.94
N PHE A 93 -3.47 5.13 -8.38
CA PHE A 93 -4.82 4.77 -7.97
C PHE A 93 -5.80 5.84 -8.46
N GLY A 94 -7.00 5.43 -8.83
CA GLY A 94 -8.05 6.39 -9.18
C GLY A 94 -8.35 7.36 -8.05
N HIS A 95 -8.41 6.84 -6.83
CA HIS A 95 -8.63 7.64 -5.62
C HIS A 95 -7.62 7.23 -4.55
N THR A 96 -6.85 8.17 -4.06
CA THR A 96 -5.91 7.96 -2.96
C THR A 96 -6.44 8.62 -1.70
N LEU A 97 -6.47 7.87 -0.61
CA LEU A 97 -6.85 8.37 0.70
C LEU A 97 -5.60 8.33 1.60
N LEU A 98 -5.14 9.49 2.03
CA LEU A 98 -3.96 9.62 2.90
C LEU A 98 -4.40 9.91 4.34
N VAL A 99 -3.96 9.08 5.27
CA VAL A 99 -4.21 9.28 6.70
C VAL A 99 -2.92 9.75 7.35
N LEU A 100 -2.96 10.94 7.95
CA LEU A 100 -1.81 11.49 8.67
C LEU A 100 -1.77 10.97 10.11
N PRO A 101 -0.57 10.86 10.72
CA PRO A 101 -0.49 10.57 12.14
C PRO A 101 -1.01 11.75 12.96
N ASP A 102 -1.29 11.51 14.24
CA ASP A 102 -1.81 12.52 15.15
C ASP A 102 -0.72 13.42 15.73
N HIS A 103 0.54 13.18 15.38
CA HIS A 103 1.68 13.95 15.86
C HIS A 103 2.76 14.04 14.77
N PRO A 104 3.63 15.06 14.83
CA PRO A 104 4.73 15.15 13.86
C PRO A 104 5.67 13.95 13.95
N HIS A 105 6.21 13.55 12.80
CA HIS A 105 7.14 12.43 12.71
C HIS A 105 8.29 12.80 11.76
N PRO A 106 9.54 12.39 12.05
CA PRO A 106 10.67 12.75 11.19
C PRO A 106 10.53 12.31 9.74
N LEU A 107 9.86 11.19 9.49
CA LEU A 107 9.62 10.70 8.11
C LEU A 107 8.50 11.46 7.41
N LEU A 108 7.68 12.23 8.14
CA LEU A 108 6.58 12.98 7.57
C LEU A 108 7.14 14.30 7.02
N THR A 109 7.51 14.28 5.75
CA THR A 109 8.17 15.39 5.05
C THR A 109 7.34 15.84 3.86
N ARG A 110 7.69 16.99 3.32
CA ARG A 110 7.06 17.52 2.11
C ARG A 110 7.16 16.53 0.96
N GLU A 111 8.30 15.88 0.81
CA GLU A 111 8.54 14.91 -0.25
C GLU A 111 7.63 13.68 -0.09
N LEU A 112 7.39 13.25 1.15
CA LEU A 112 6.46 12.13 1.41
C LEU A 112 5.02 12.53 1.07
N ILE A 113 4.60 13.73 1.48
CA ILE A 113 3.25 14.23 1.13
C ILE A 113 3.11 14.32 -0.40
N TYR A 114 4.10 14.88 -1.08
CA TYR A 114 4.11 14.97 -2.54
C TYR A 114 3.98 13.58 -3.18
N THR A 115 4.75 12.61 -2.67
CA THR A 115 4.68 11.22 -3.17
C THR A 115 3.27 10.67 -3.03
N ALA A 116 2.62 10.90 -1.89
CA ALA A 116 1.25 10.41 -1.65
C ALA A 116 0.24 11.07 -2.60
N VAL A 117 0.33 12.39 -2.76
CA VAL A 117 -0.59 13.14 -3.64
C VAL A 117 -0.46 12.65 -5.08
N THR A 118 0.76 12.41 -5.55
CA THR A 118 1.01 11.99 -6.93
C THR A 118 0.63 10.52 -7.17
N ARG A 119 0.14 9.79 -6.17
CA ARG A 119 -0.43 8.45 -6.37
C ARG A 119 -1.86 8.50 -6.88
N ALA A 120 -2.49 9.69 -6.77
CA ALA A 120 -3.91 9.84 -7.17
C ALA A 120 -4.03 10.22 -8.63
N UNK A 121 -4.73 9.46 -9.19
CA UNK A 121 -5.03 9.69 -10.58
C UNK A 121 -6.23 10.51 -10.80
N UNK A 122 -7.33 10.29 -9.94
CA UNK A 122 -8.54 10.92 -10.05
C UNK A 122 -8.90 11.78 -8.90
N ALA A 123 -8.87 11.23 -7.73
CA ALA A 123 -9.32 11.91 -6.50
C ALA A 123 -8.32 11.72 -5.35
N PHE A 124 -8.16 12.74 -4.51
CA PHE A 124 -7.30 12.65 -3.34
C PHE A 124 -8.09 13.10 -2.11
N THR A 125 -8.06 12.29 -1.05
CA THR A 125 -8.67 12.61 0.23
C THR A 125 -7.61 12.59 1.32
N LEU A 126 -7.56 13.64 2.12
CA LEU A 126 -6.68 13.74 3.27
C LEU A 126 -7.50 13.60 4.54
N ILE A 127 -7.07 12.69 5.43
CA ILE A 127 -7.67 12.53 6.75
C ILE A 127 -6.66 13.01 7.80
N GLU A 128 -7.07 14.03 8.54
CA GLU A 128 -6.32 14.55 9.70
C GLU A 128 -7.14 14.24 10.94
N HIS A 129 -6.58 13.46 11.86
CA HIS A 129 -7.22 13.21 13.15
C HIS A 129 -6.41 13.81 14.31
N GLY A 130 -5.30 14.45 14.00
CA GLY A 130 -4.49 15.22 14.94
C GLY A 130 -4.65 16.72 14.73
N PRO A 131 -3.81 17.54 15.38
CA PRO A 131 -3.85 18.99 15.19
C PRO A 131 -3.43 19.39 13.78
N PRO A 132 -3.97 20.49 13.24
CA PRO A 132 -3.61 20.97 11.87
C PRO A 132 -2.13 21.27 11.70
N THR A 133 -1.40 21.45 12.80
CA THR A 133 0.05 21.69 12.76
C THR A 133 0.83 20.52 12.18
N VAL A 134 0.29 19.29 12.22
CA VAL A 134 0.98 18.10 11.70
C VAL A 134 1.23 18.26 10.19
N LEU A 135 0.20 18.61 9.43
CA LEU A 135 0.34 18.85 8.00
C LEU A 135 1.24 20.05 7.72
N ALA A 136 1.02 21.15 8.46
CA ALA A 136 1.80 22.38 8.29
C ALA A 136 3.30 22.11 8.51
N ASP A 137 3.64 21.34 9.53
CA ASP A 137 5.03 20.97 9.80
C ASP A 137 5.59 20.04 8.72
N ALA A 138 4.76 19.10 8.25
CA ALA A 138 5.17 18.15 7.21
C ALA A 138 5.56 18.89 5.91
N VAL A 139 4.74 19.86 5.47
CA VAL A 139 5.01 20.57 4.21
C VAL A 139 6.19 21.54 4.33
N ARG A 140 6.57 21.94 5.54
CA ARG A 140 7.77 22.77 5.77
C ARG A 140 9.03 21.93 5.87
N ARG A 141 8.93 20.67 6.29
CA ARG A 141 10.07 19.80 6.54
C ARG A 141 10.58 19.20 5.23
N ARG A 142 11.85 19.45 4.94
CA ARG A 142 12.53 18.87 3.77
C ARG A 142 13.33 17.64 4.17
N THR A 143 13.40 16.68 3.27
CA THR A 143 14.31 15.54 3.43
C THR A 143 15.73 16.02 3.19
N TRP A 144 16.58 15.94 4.21
CA TRP A 144 18.02 16.20 4.05
C TRP A 144 18.67 14.93 3.50
N ARG A 145 19.01 14.96 2.23
CA ARG A 145 19.87 13.94 1.64
C ARG A 145 21.30 14.44 1.72
N ALA A 146 22.08 13.92 2.65
CA ALA A 146 23.53 14.13 2.65
C ALA A 146 24.10 13.29 1.51
N SER A 147 24.11 13.83 0.28
CA SER A 147 24.85 13.19 -0.78
C SER A 147 26.32 13.54 -0.57
N GLY A 148 27.14 12.52 -0.29
CA GLY A 148 28.59 12.70 -0.22
C GLY A 148 29.22 13.06 -1.57
N LEU A 149 28.40 13.33 -2.59
CA LEU A 149 28.87 13.66 -3.93
C LEU A 149 29.62 15.00 -3.95
N TRP A 150 29.14 16.00 -3.17
CA TRP A 150 29.78 17.31 -3.06
C TRP A 150 31.20 17.20 -2.47
N GLN A 151 31.39 16.29 -1.51
CA GLN A 151 32.69 16.08 -0.88
C GLN A 151 33.65 15.32 -1.79
N LYS A 152 33.13 14.53 -2.75
CA LYS A 152 33.97 13.79 -3.71
C LYS A 152 34.34 14.62 -4.95
N LEU A 153 33.55 15.63 -5.29
CA LEU A 153 33.82 16.47 -6.46
C LEU A 153 34.80 17.61 -6.18
N ASN A 154 35.07 17.90 -4.90
CA ASN A 154 35.96 18.98 -4.49
C ASN A 154 37.29 18.47 -3.89
N ARG A 155 37.72 17.26 -4.24
CA ARG A 155 39.06 16.73 -3.94
C ARG A 155 39.92 16.68 -5.17
#